data_e0cf4d4423faf069939a75f47a85d94c
#
_entry.id   e0cf4d4423faf069939a75f47a85d94c
#
_cell.length_a   1.000
_cell.length_b   1.000
_cell.length_c   1.000
_cell.angle_alpha   90.00
_cell.angle_beta   90.00
_cell.angle_gamma   90.00
#
_symmetry.space_group_name_H-M   'P 1'
#
loop_
_entity.id
_entity.type
_entity.pdbx_description
1 polymer ?
#
loop_
_entity_poly.entity_id
_entity_poly.type
_entity_poly.pdbx_seq_one_letter_code
_entity_poly.pdbx_strand_id
1 'polypeptide(L)'
;KKPAENGIFLSLCSYAVFLVIGLTCMKPYFYAQTSDMDIARQGIQYLQLCCVLSLGLFTQTMGEKLLAATGRTQLSMISQLVGAVVNIILDPIFIFGYCGEALSGTTGAAAATVIGQFCGAGMTLFFNLNRNPDIQISFKGFRPSAEAIKRIYVVGLPSIAMQCVGSVMTFFMNQILMAFSATAVAVFGVYFKLQSFVFMPIFG
;
A
#
# COMPACT_ATOMS: atom_id res chain seq x y z
N LYS A 1 0.19 3.78 24.71
CA LYS A 1 0.86 2.49 24.62
C LYS A 1 -0.08 1.38 24.14
N LYS A 2 -1.11 1.00 24.89
CA LYS A 2 -2.08 -0.05 24.52
C LYS A 2 -2.74 0.12 23.13
N PRO A 3 -3.19 1.33 22.70
CA PRO A 3 -3.77 1.50 21.37
C PRO A 3 -2.76 1.28 20.24
N ALA A 4 -1.51 1.69 20.42
CA ALA A 4 -0.47 1.51 19.40
C ALA A 4 -0.12 0.02 19.19
N GLU A 5 0.03 -0.74 20.27
CA GLU A 5 0.30 -2.18 20.23
C GLU A 5 -0.86 -2.95 19.58
N ASN A 6 -2.12 -2.60 19.94
CA ASN A 6 -3.31 -3.18 19.30
C ASN A 6 -3.44 -2.77 17.82
N GLY A 7 -3.05 -1.54 17.46
CA GLY A 7 -3.02 -1.09 16.07
C GLY A 7 -2.02 -1.88 15.22
N ILE A 8 -0.83 -2.13 15.73
CA ILE A 8 0.18 -2.96 15.05
C ILE A 8 -0.31 -4.40 14.89
N PHE A 9 -0.91 -4.97 15.93
CA PHE A 9 -1.49 -6.32 15.86
C PHE A 9 -2.61 -6.38 14.80
N LEU A 10 -3.49 -5.40 14.77
CA LEU A 10 -4.57 -5.31 13.79
C LEU A 10 -4.04 -5.16 12.37
N SER A 11 -2.96 -4.39 12.19
CA SER A 11 -2.28 -4.22 10.90
C SER A 11 -1.71 -5.54 10.39
N LEU A 12 -1.10 -6.35 11.27
CA LEU A 12 -0.60 -7.68 10.92
C LEU A 12 -1.74 -8.67 10.60
N CYS A 13 -2.84 -8.63 11.35
CA CYS A 13 -4.03 -9.43 11.04
C CYS A 13 -4.62 -9.04 9.69
N SER A 14 -4.72 -7.74 9.40
CA SER A 14 -5.20 -7.23 8.11
C SER A 14 -4.29 -7.65 6.96
N TYR A 15 -2.97 -7.63 7.17
CA TYR A 15 -2.01 -8.17 6.20
C TYR A 15 -2.26 -9.65 5.91
N ALA A 16 -2.44 -10.47 6.95
CA ALA A 16 -2.70 -11.90 6.79
C ALA A 16 -3.99 -12.18 6.02
N VAL A 17 -5.06 -11.45 6.33
CA VAL A 17 -6.35 -11.54 5.60
C VAL A 17 -6.17 -11.10 4.15
N PHE A 18 -5.47 -9.99 3.92
CA PHE A 18 -5.21 -9.45 2.57
C PHE A 18 -4.36 -10.42 1.74
N LEU A 19 -3.37 -11.06 2.37
CA LEU A 19 -2.53 -12.08 1.74
C LEU A 19 -3.37 -13.28 1.28
N VAL A 20 -4.25 -13.80 2.15
CA VAL A 20 -5.11 -14.94 1.82
C VAL A 20 -6.08 -14.58 0.70
N ILE A 21 -6.76 -13.45 0.79
CA ILE A 21 -7.68 -12.96 -0.26
C ILE A 21 -6.92 -12.73 -1.57
N GLY A 22 -5.77 -12.08 -1.50
CA GLY A 22 -4.92 -11.84 -2.66
C GLY A 22 -4.55 -13.14 -3.38
N LEU A 23 -4.06 -14.15 -2.67
CA LEU A 23 -3.65 -15.42 -3.27
C LEU A 23 -4.82 -16.23 -3.85
N THR A 24 -6.00 -16.15 -3.23
CA THR A 24 -7.18 -16.92 -3.67
C THR A 24 -7.97 -16.24 -4.78
N CYS A 25 -8.14 -14.91 -4.72
CA CYS A 25 -9.02 -14.17 -5.63
C CYS A 25 -8.33 -13.60 -6.87
N MET A 26 -7.00 -13.58 -6.93
CA MET A 26 -6.27 -12.99 -8.07
C MET A 26 -6.60 -13.63 -9.40
N LYS A 27 -6.53 -14.97 -9.48
CA LYS A 27 -6.76 -15.70 -10.73
C LYS A 27 -8.17 -15.46 -11.28
N PRO A 28 -9.24 -15.70 -10.50
CA PRO A 28 -10.60 -15.46 -11.01
C PRO A 28 -10.85 -14.00 -11.37
N TYR A 29 -10.23 -13.05 -10.66
CA TYR A 29 -10.36 -11.63 -10.93
C TYR A 29 -9.78 -11.25 -12.30
N PHE A 30 -8.53 -11.64 -12.61
CA PHE A 30 -7.90 -11.30 -13.88
C PHE A 30 -8.56 -12.02 -15.06
N TYR A 31 -8.94 -13.29 -14.92
CA TYR A 31 -9.64 -14.02 -15.98
C TYR A 31 -11.06 -13.49 -16.25
N ALA A 32 -11.68 -12.83 -15.28
CA ALA A 32 -12.96 -12.16 -15.48
C ALA A 32 -12.81 -10.75 -16.14
N GLN A 33 -11.64 -10.12 -16.01
CA GLN A 33 -11.41 -8.76 -16.53
C GLN A 33 -10.82 -8.72 -17.92
N THR A 34 -10.04 -9.71 -18.34
CA THR A 34 -9.40 -9.69 -19.66
C THR A 34 -9.43 -11.04 -20.31
N SER A 35 -9.66 -11.03 -21.64
CA SER A 35 -9.57 -12.23 -22.48
C SER A 35 -8.14 -12.48 -22.98
N ASP A 36 -7.25 -11.53 -22.79
CA ASP A 36 -5.84 -11.64 -23.18
C ASP A 36 -5.05 -12.36 -22.08
N MET A 37 -4.58 -13.57 -22.41
CA MET A 37 -3.87 -14.44 -21.46
C MET A 37 -2.50 -13.90 -21.05
N ASP A 38 -1.83 -13.14 -21.91
CA ASP A 38 -0.50 -12.58 -21.60
C ASP A 38 -0.62 -11.42 -20.61
N ILE A 39 -1.62 -10.55 -20.82
CA ILE A 39 -1.93 -9.46 -19.89
C ILE A 39 -2.38 -10.02 -18.53
N ALA A 40 -3.25 -11.03 -18.55
CA ALA A 40 -3.70 -11.70 -17.31
C ALA A 40 -2.53 -12.29 -16.53
N ARG A 41 -1.61 -12.99 -17.20
CA ARG A 41 -0.44 -13.61 -16.58
C ARG A 41 0.49 -12.58 -15.94
N GLN A 42 0.84 -11.52 -16.66
CA GLN A 42 1.68 -10.45 -16.15
C GLN A 42 1.04 -9.74 -14.96
N GLY A 43 -0.27 -9.46 -15.04
CA GLY A 43 -1.04 -8.85 -13.96
C GLY A 43 -1.08 -9.73 -12.71
N ILE A 44 -1.26 -11.03 -12.86
CA ILE A 44 -1.24 -11.99 -11.75
C ILE A 44 0.13 -12.03 -11.09
N GLN A 45 1.22 -12.08 -11.86
CA GLN A 45 2.58 -12.08 -11.31
C GLN A 45 2.89 -10.79 -10.55
N TYR A 46 2.53 -9.65 -11.12
CA TYR A 46 2.67 -8.34 -10.47
C TYR A 46 1.93 -8.30 -9.12
N LEU A 47 0.65 -8.65 -9.15
CA LEU A 47 -0.20 -8.58 -7.97
C LEU A 47 0.20 -9.60 -6.90
N GLN A 48 0.62 -10.81 -7.29
CA GLN A 48 1.18 -11.81 -6.37
C GLN A 48 2.39 -11.27 -5.63
N LEU A 49 3.35 -10.69 -6.35
CA LEU A 49 4.56 -10.13 -5.74
C LEU A 49 4.20 -9.01 -4.76
N CYS A 50 3.34 -8.09 -5.18
CA CYS A 50 2.87 -7.00 -4.34
C CYS A 50 2.11 -7.48 -3.11
N CYS A 51 1.23 -8.48 -3.22
CA CYS A 51 0.46 -8.99 -2.09
C CYS A 51 1.30 -9.79 -1.09
N VAL A 52 2.19 -10.65 -1.57
CA VAL A 52 3.08 -11.44 -0.69
C VAL A 52 4.01 -10.53 0.09
N LEU A 53 4.52 -9.49 -0.55
CA LEU A 53 5.47 -8.55 0.05
C LEU A 53 4.82 -7.27 0.59
N SER A 54 3.48 -7.19 0.63
CA SER A 54 2.74 -6.05 1.16
C SER A 54 2.94 -5.81 2.67
N LEU A 55 3.63 -6.73 3.38
CA LEU A 55 4.06 -6.52 4.75
C LEU A 55 4.83 -5.21 4.93
N GLY A 56 5.68 -4.86 3.96
CA GLY A 56 6.39 -3.58 3.93
C GLY A 56 5.44 -2.39 3.95
N LEU A 57 4.42 -2.41 3.08
CA LEU A 57 3.39 -1.38 3.01
C LEU A 57 2.61 -1.23 4.33
N PHE A 58 2.14 -2.34 4.90
CA PHE A 58 1.39 -2.31 6.17
C PHE A 58 2.24 -1.78 7.31
N THR A 59 3.51 -2.21 7.38
CA THR A 59 4.46 -1.73 8.41
C THR A 59 4.78 -0.26 8.22
N GLN A 60 5.03 0.19 7.00
CA GLN A 60 5.29 1.59 6.68
C GLN A 60 4.10 2.47 7.06
N THR A 61 2.90 2.14 6.57
CA THR A 61 1.68 2.92 6.81
C THR A 61 1.36 2.99 8.31
N MET A 62 1.49 1.89 9.03
CA MET A 62 1.26 1.89 10.48
C MET A 62 2.30 2.75 11.20
N GLY A 63 3.58 2.63 10.83
CA GLY A 63 4.66 3.43 11.40
C GLY A 63 4.47 4.93 11.15
N GLU A 64 4.04 5.32 9.95
CA GLU A 64 3.72 6.70 9.58
C GLU A 64 2.55 7.26 10.41
N LYS A 65 1.48 6.48 10.58
CA LYS A 65 0.34 6.90 11.42
C LYS A 65 0.72 7.04 12.90
N LEU A 66 1.63 6.22 13.41
CA LEU A 66 2.16 6.36 14.76
C LEU A 66 2.99 7.64 14.92
N LEU A 67 3.84 7.98 13.95
CA LEU A 67 4.60 9.24 13.94
C LEU A 67 3.68 10.45 13.84
N ALA A 68 2.66 10.39 12.97
CA ALA A 68 1.68 11.44 12.82
C ALA A 68 0.85 11.66 14.10
N ALA A 69 0.43 10.57 14.75
CA ALA A 69 -0.34 10.62 16.01
C ALA A 69 0.45 11.24 17.17
N THR A 70 1.78 11.22 17.13
CA THR A 70 2.67 11.87 18.11
C THR A 70 3.11 13.28 17.70
N GLY A 71 2.51 13.85 16.64
CA GLY A 71 2.83 15.18 16.14
C GLY A 71 4.13 15.27 15.36
N ARG A 72 4.76 14.13 15.03
CA ARG A 72 6.03 14.04 14.32
C ARG A 72 5.83 13.80 12.83
N THR A 73 4.94 14.57 12.21
CA THR A 73 4.57 14.45 10.78
C THR A 73 5.77 14.66 9.85
N GLN A 74 6.74 15.49 10.22
CA GLN A 74 7.96 15.69 9.43
C GLN A 74 8.77 14.40 9.26
N LEU A 75 8.88 13.57 10.31
CA LEU A 75 9.58 12.28 10.24
C LEU A 75 8.81 11.28 9.39
N SER A 76 7.48 11.30 9.45
CA SER A 76 6.61 10.52 8.56
C SER A 76 6.83 10.90 7.09
N MET A 77 6.85 12.21 6.79
CA MET A 77 7.12 12.72 5.44
C MET A 77 8.50 12.31 4.92
N ILE A 78 9.55 12.41 5.74
CA ILE A 78 10.90 11.97 5.36
C ILE A 78 10.92 10.47 5.01
N SER A 79 10.23 9.63 5.77
CA SER A 79 10.15 8.20 5.50
C SER A 79 9.46 7.90 4.17
N GLN A 80 8.40 8.62 3.84
CA GLN A 80 7.71 8.52 2.55
C GLN A 80 8.61 8.98 1.40
N LEU A 81 9.32 10.10 1.58
CA LEU A 81 10.26 10.60 0.58
C LEU A 81 11.37 9.60 0.30
N VAL A 82 11.95 8.98 1.33
CA VAL A 82 12.99 7.95 1.16
C VAL A 82 12.44 6.77 0.35
N GLY A 83 11.26 6.25 0.70
CA GLY A 83 10.62 5.18 -0.04
C GLY A 83 10.35 5.55 -1.51
N ALA A 84 9.85 6.77 -1.76
CA ALA A 84 9.57 7.26 -3.10
C ALA A 84 10.85 7.46 -3.93
N VAL A 85 11.90 8.04 -3.36
CA VAL A 85 13.19 8.24 -4.05
C VAL A 85 13.82 6.90 -4.41
N VAL A 86 13.82 5.93 -3.49
CA VAL A 86 14.32 4.58 -3.78
C VAL A 86 13.52 3.93 -4.91
N ASN A 87 12.21 4.05 -4.90
CA ASN A 87 11.35 3.53 -5.97
C ASN A 87 11.68 4.21 -7.31
N ILE A 88 11.73 5.53 -7.38
CA ILE A 88 12.07 6.29 -8.61
C ILE A 88 13.43 5.90 -9.19
N ILE A 89 14.41 5.61 -8.35
CA ILE A 89 15.74 5.18 -8.80
C ILE A 89 15.72 3.74 -9.30
N LEU A 90 14.99 2.85 -8.60
CA LEU A 90 14.97 1.43 -8.92
C LEU A 90 14.03 1.08 -10.08
N ASP A 91 12.95 1.84 -10.28
CA ASP A 91 11.99 1.61 -11.36
C ASP A 91 12.68 1.52 -12.74
N PRO A 92 13.46 2.52 -13.21
CA PRO A 92 14.11 2.41 -14.50
C PRO A 92 15.14 1.27 -14.54
N ILE A 93 15.86 1.00 -13.45
CA ILE A 93 16.87 -0.06 -13.41
C ILE A 93 16.24 -1.44 -13.60
N PHE A 94 15.10 -1.69 -12.97
CA PHE A 94 14.43 -2.98 -13.08
C PHE A 94 13.54 -3.08 -14.32
N ILE A 95 12.83 -2.02 -14.69
CA ILE A 95 11.95 -2.04 -15.89
C ILE A 95 12.79 -2.29 -17.16
N PHE A 96 13.94 -1.64 -17.29
CA PHE A 96 14.82 -1.83 -18.46
C PHE A 96 15.68 -3.09 -18.40
N GLY A 97 15.57 -3.90 -17.34
CA GLY A 97 16.20 -5.21 -17.26
C GLY A 97 17.70 -5.19 -16.98
N TYR A 98 18.26 -4.10 -16.44
CA TYR A 98 19.68 -4.05 -16.07
C TYR A 98 20.07 -5.11 -15.01
N CYS A 99 19.09 -5.64 -14.27
CA CYS A 99 19.30 -6.71 -13.28
C CYS A 99 18.90 -8.10 -13.79
N GLY A 100 18.67 -8.27 -15.12
CA GLY A 100 18.31 -9.54 -15.75
C GLY A 100 16.86 -9.62 -16.23
N GLU A 101 16.61 -10.49 -17.21
CA GLU A 101 15.30 -10.62 -17.87
C GLU A 101 14.17 -11.07 -16.91
N ALA A 102 14.49 -11.80 -15.86
CA ALA A 102 13.52 -12.29 -14.88
C ALA A 102 12.87 -11.15 -14.05
N LEU A 103 13.54 -10.01 -13.93
CA LEU A 103 13.10 -8.82 -13.20
C LEU A 103 12.87 -7.64 -14.16
N SER A 104 12.44 -7.89 -15.39
CA SER A 104 12.16 -6.85 -16.37
C SER A 104 10.66 -6.56 -16.51
N GLY A 105 10.32 -5.41 -17.08
CA GLY A 105 8.95 -5.03 -17.35
C GLY A 105 8.11 -4.85 -16.08
N THR A 106 6.91 -5.43 -16.09
CA THR A 106 5.93 -5.31 -14.99
C THR A 106 6.41 -5.92 -13.67
N THR A 107 7.14 -7.04 -13.73
CA THR A 107 7.69 -7.71 -12.54
C THR A 107 8.79 -6.86 -11.91
N GLY A 108 9.61 -6.19 -12.74
CA GLY A 108 10.63 -5.25 -12.27
C GLY A 108 10.03 -4.05 -11.56
N ALA A 109 8.97 -3.45 -12.11
CA ALA A 109 8.24 -2.36 -11.46
C ALA A 109 7.65 -2.78 -10.10
N ALA A 110 7.09 -4.00 -10.01
CA ALA A 110 6.62 -4.54 -8.74
C ALA A 110 7.74 -4.68 -7.71
N ALA A 111 8.89 -5.22 -8.12
CA ALA A 111 10.05 -5.39 -7.25
C ALA A 111 10.58 -4.04 -6.74
N ALA A 112 10.71 -3.04 -7.60
CA ALA A 112 11.14 -1.69 -7.23
C ALA A 112 10.19 -1.05 -6.22
N THR A 113 8.88 -1.17 -6.44
CA THR A 113 7.85 -0.68 -5.53
C THR A 113 7.96 -1.34 -4.15
N VAL A 114 8.11 -2.64 -4.11
CA VAL A 114 8.24 -3.39 -2.86
C VAL A 114 9.51 -3.00 -2.10
N ILE A 115 10.65 -2.88 -2.78
CA ILE A 115 11.91 -2.44 -2.15
C ILE A 115 11.76 -1.03 -1.58
N GLY A 116 11.14 -0.11 -2.33
CA GLY A 116 10.83 1.24 -1.84
C GLY A 116 9.99 1.22 -0.56
N GLN A 117 8.95 0.38 -0.52
CA GLN A 117 8.11 0.20 0.67
C GLN A 117 8.88 -0.38 1.87
N PHE A 118 9.76 -1.35 1.65
CA PHE A 118 10.59 -1.89 2.74
C PHE A 118 11.61 -0.88 3.25
N CYS A 119 12.20 -0.06 2.38
CA CYS A 119 13.07 1.04 2.79
C CYS A 119 12.29 2.08 3.62
N GLY A 120 11.11 2.48 3.16
CA GLY A 120 10.22 3.36 3.90
C GLY A 120 9.80 2.77 5.25
N ALA A 121 9.43 1.47 5.29
CA ALA A 121 9.11 0.76 6.51
C ALA A 121 10.28 0.71 7.50
N GLY A 122 11.49 0.42 7.01
CA GLY A 122 12.71 0.45 7.84
C GLY A 122 12.96 1.83 8.44
N MET A 123 12.76 2.88 7.64
CA MET A 123 12.94 4.26 8.10
C MET A 123 11.89 4.67 9.14
N THR A 124 10.62 4.32 8.92
CA THR A 124 9.56 4.57 9.90
C THR A 124 9.78 3.81 11.21
N LEU A 125 10.22 2.57 11.16
CA LEU A 125 10.56 1.80 12.34
C LEU A 125 11.75 2.43 13.08
N PHE A 126 12.80 2.81 12.36
CA PHE A 126 13.95 3.49 12.94
C PHE A 126 13.55 4.77 13.68
N PHE A 127 12.70 5.60 13.06
CA PHE A 127 12.23 6.84 13.70
C PHE A 127 11.31 6.56 14.89
N ASN A 128 10.42 5.57 14.80
CA ASN A 128 9.56 5.21 15.93
C ASN A 128 10.34 4.67 17.12
N LEU A 129 11.42 3.92 16.88
CA LEU A 129 12.24 3.36 17.97
C LEU A 129 13.21 4.37 18.58
N ASN A 130 13.85 5.22 17.76
CA ASN A 130 14.94 6.08 18.21
C ASN A 130 14.52 7.54 18.45
N ARG A 131 13.49 8.01 17.77
CA ARG A 131 13.07 9.44 17.80
C ARG A 131 11.68 9.65 18.34
N ASN A 132 10.98 8.59 18.75
CA ASN A 132 9.62 8.68 19.29
C ASN A 132 9.53 8.09 20.71
N PRO A 133 9.96 8.85 21.74
CA PRO A 133 9.91 8.39 23.14
C PRO A 133 8.47 8.24 23.66
N ASP A 134 7.49 8.85 23.01
CA ASP A 134 6.09 8.83 23.41
C ASP A 134 5.43 7.46 23.20
N ILE A 135 5.96 6.68 22.24
CA ILE A 135 5.48 5.33 21.92
C ILE A 135 6.62 4.33 22.11
N GLN A 136 6.67 3.72 23.29
CA GLN A 136 7.54 2.57 23.51
C GLN A 136 6.82 1.30 23.03
N ILE A 137 7.18 0.83 21.83
CA ILE A 137 6.69 -0.43 21.29
C ILE A 137 7.37 -1.56 22.09
N SER A 138 6.61 -2.21 22.96
CA SER A 138 7.09 -3.34 23.74
C SER A 138 6.07 -4.46 23.66
N PHE A 139 6.40 -5.50 22.93
CA PHE A 139 5.57 -6.70 22.83
C PHE A 139 5.64 -7.60 24.06
N LYS A 140 6.48 -7.27 25.07
CA LYS A 140 6.55 -8.04 26.32
C LYS A 140 5.23 -7.87 27.11
N GLY A 141 4.49 -8.98 27.21
CA GLY A 141 3.21 -9.01 27.91
C GLY A 141 2.03 -8.44 27.14
N PHE A 142 2.14 -8.32 25.80
CA PHE A 142 1.04 -7.89 24.95
C PHE A 142 -0.17 -8.83 25.10
N ARG A 143 -1.33 -8.25 25.41
CA ARG A 143 -2.62 -8.93 25.37
C ARG A 143 -3.58 -8.09 24.54
N PRO A 144 -4.17 -8.67 23.46
CA PRO A 144 -5.17 -7.97 22.66
C PRO A 144 -6.32 -7.53 23.57
N SER A 145 -6.63 -6.25 23.53
CA SER A 145 -7.73 -5.66 24.30
C SER A 145 -8.91 -5.43 23.36
N ALA A 146 -9.98 -6.19 23.58
CA ALA A 146 -11.22 -6.05 22.81
C ALA A 146 -11.79 -4.62 22.85
N GLU A 147 -11.64 -3.92 23.98
CA GLU A 147 -12.09 -2.54 24.15
C GLU A 147 -11.27 -1.58 23.26
N ALA A 148 -9.94 -1.73 23.21
CA ALA A 148 -9.08 -0.92 22.36
C ALA A 148 -9.37 -1.19 20.88
N ILE A 149 -9.56 -2.44 20.49
CA ILE A 149 -9.92 -2.84 19.12
C ILE A 149 -11.27 -2.23 18.74
N LYS A 150 -12.29 -2.34 19.61
CA LYS A 150 -13.61 -1.73 19.37
C LYS A 150 -13.51 -0.22 19.15
N ARG A 151 -12.73 0.49 19.96
CA ARG A 151 -12.53 1.94 19.80
C ARG A 151 -11.85 2.27 18.45
N ILE A 152 -10.84 1.51 18.05
CA ILE A 152 -10.18 1.68 16.75
C ILE A 152 -11.18 1.54 15.60
N TYR A 153 -12.03 0.51 15.65
CA TYR A 153 -13.04 0.30 14.60
C TYR A 153 -14.13 1.37 14.61
N VAL A 154 -14.62 1.79 15.77
CA VAL A 154 -15.66 2.84 15.87
C VAL A 154 -15.19 4.14 15.22
N VAL A 155 -13.93 4.51 15.42
CA VAL A 155 -13.35 5.74 14.83
C VAL A 155 -12.93 5.50 13.38
N GLY A 156 -12.47 4.29 13.03
CA GLY A 156 -11.98 3.96 11.70
C GLY A 156 -13.07 3.67 10.67
N LEU A 157 -14.22 3.15 11.09
CA LEU A 157 -15.32 2.78 10.17
C LEU A 157 -15.82 3.93 9.27
N PRO A 158 -16.07 5.15 9.78
CA PRO A 158 -16.42 6.28 8.93
C PRO A 158 -15.34 6.59 7.88
N SER A 159 -14.06 6.53 8.26
CA SER A 159 -12.94 6.77 7.35
C SER A 159 -12.83 5.69 6.29
N ILE A 160 -13.07 4.42 6.65
CA ILE A 160 -13.14 3.31 5.71
C ILE A 160 -14.27 3.53 4.71
N ALA A 161 -15.47 3.91 5.18
CA ALA A 161 -16.62 4.17 4.32
C ALA A 161 -16.32 5.30 3.29
N MET A 162 -15.69 6.39 3.72
CA MET A 162 -15.28 7.47 2.82
C MET A 162 -14.28 7.00 1.76
N GLN A 163 -13.30 6.18 2.14
CA GLN A 163 -12.32 5.64 1.20
C GLN A 163 -12.93 4.63 0.22
N CYS A 164 -13.87 3.82 0.70
CA CYS A 164 -14.58 2.86 -0.15
C CYS A 164 -15.39 3.54 -1.24
N VAL A 165 -16.02 4.69 -0.97
CA VAL A 165 -16.75 5.44 -1.99
C VAL A 165 -15.85 5.81 -3.17
N GLY A 166 -14.63 6.30 -2.93
CA GLY A 166 -13.67 6.62 -3.97
C GLY A 166 -13.27 5.40 -4.81
N SER A 167 -13.03 4.27 -4.17
CA SER A 167 -12.67 3.02 -4.85
C SER A 167 -13.81 2.47 -5.71
N VAL A 168 -15.04 2.48 -5.17
CA VAL A 168 -16.24 2.04 -5.87
C VAL A 168 -16.52 2.94 -7.08
N MET A 169 -16.40 4.26 -6.92
CA MET A 169 -16.54 5.22 -8.02
C MET A 169 -15.53 4.93 -9.13
N THR A 170 -14.26 4.74 -8.79
CA THR A 170 -13.21 4.43 -9.78
C THR A 170 -13.48 3.11 -10.51
N PHE A 171 -13.96 2.09 -9.80
CA PHE A 171 -14.32 0.81 -10.40
C PHE A 171 -15.45 0.96 -11.43
N PHE A 172 -16.54 1.62 -11.07
CA PHE A 172 -17.66 1.84 -11.99
C PHE A 172 -17.29 2.75 -13.17
N MET A 173 -16.49 3.78 -12.94
CA MET A 173 -15.99 4.64 -14.02
C MET A 173 -15.14 3.85 -15.01
N ASN A 174 -14.25 2.99 -14.55
CA ASN A 174 -13.47 2.12 -15.42
C ASN A 174 -14.35 1.16 -16.23
N GLN A 175 -15.39 0.57 -15.63
CA GLN A 175 -16.33 -0.29 -16.34
C GLN A 175 -17.11 0.46 -17.42
N ILE A 176 -17.60 1.65 -17.13
CA ILE A 176 -18.29 2.49 -18.10
C ILE A 176 -17.37 2.90 -19.25
N LEU A 177 -16.16 3.36 -18.94
CA LEU A 177 -15.19 3.79 -19.95
C LEU A 177 -14.72 2.63 -20.82
N MET A 178 -14.60 1.43 -20.26
CA MET A 178 -14.22 0.22 -20.99
C MET A 178 -15.27 -0.18 -22.05
N ALA A 179 -16.54 0.13 -21.79
CA ALA A 179 -17.62 -0.06 -22.78
C ALA A 179 -17.49 0.86 -24.00
N PHE A 180 -16.80 1.99 -23.88
CA PHE A 180 -16.57 2.93 -24.98
C PHE A 180 -15.25 2.68 -25.69
N SER A 181 -14.13 2.58 -24.97
CA SER A 181 -12.79 2.37 -25.52
C SER A 181 -11.75 2.08 -24.45
N ALA A 182 -10.83 1.15 -24.72
CA ALA A 182 -9.68 0.92 -23.86
C ALA A 182 -8.78 2.18 -23.70
N THR A 183 -8.72 3.01 -24.75
CA THR A 183 -7.99 4.29 -24.72
C THR A 183 -8.61 5.27 -23.73
N ALA A 184 -9.94 5.29 -23.59
CA ALA A 184 -10.62 6.14 -22.62
C ALA A 184 -10.27 5.78 -21.18
N VAL A 185 -10.11 4.49 -20.88
CA VAL A 185 -9.65 4.01 -19.57
C VAL A 185 -8.21 4.46 -19.29
N ALA A 186 -7.33 4.39 -20.28
CA ALA A 186 -5.95 4.84 -20.13
C ALA A 186 -5.86 6.35 -19.87
N VAL A 187 -6.64 7.16 -20.60
CA VAL A 187 -6.71 8.61 -20.40
C VAL A 187 -7.24 8.94 -19.00
N PHE A 188 -8.29 8.24 -18.55
CA PHE A 188 -8.81 8.42 -17.19
C PHE A 188 -7.79 8.05 -16.11
N GLY A 189 -7.01 6.98 -16.32
CA GLY A 189 -5.93 6.59 -15.42
C GLY A 189 -4.84 7.66 -15.30
N VAL A 190 -4.44 8.28 -16.41
CA VAL A 190 -3.49 9.40 -16.43
C VAL A 190 -4.07 10.62 -15.72
N TYR A 191 -5.33 10.97 -16.02
CA TYR A 191 -6.03 12.05 -15.33
C TYR A 191 -6.06 11.86 -13.81
N PHE A 192 -6.40 10.65 -13.36
CA PHE A 192 -6.48 10.33 -11.94
C PHE A 192 -5.10 10.41 -11.25
N LYS A 193 -4.04 10.00 -11.93
CA LYS A 193 -2.66 10.16 -11.45
C LYS A 193 -2.26 11.63 -11.31
N LEU A 194 -2.57 12.46 -12.30
CA LEU A 194 -2.29 13.90 -12.25
C LEU A 194 -3.08 14.58 -11.14
N GLN A 195 -4.35 14.23 -11.00
CA GLN A 195 -5.20 14.72 -9.91
C GLN A 195 -4.62 14.35 -8.55
N SER A 196 -4.23 13.09 -8.37
CA SER A 196 -3.61 12.61 -7.12
C SER A 196 -2.31 13.35 -6.81
N PHE A 197 -1.49 13.63 -7.84
CA PHE A 197 -0.25 14.38 -7.67
C PHE A 197 -0.47 15.81 -7.15
N VAL A 198 -1.56 16.47 -7.60
CA VAL A 198 -1.92 17.81 -7.13
C VAL A 198 -2.54 17.78 -5.73
N PHE A 199 -3.37 16.78 -5.43
CA PHE A 199 -4.07 16.72 -4.14
C PHE A 199 -3.23 16.11 -3.01
N MET A 200 -2.27 15.24 -3.31
CA MET A 200 -1.43 14.61 -2.29
C MET A 200 -0.70 15.60 -1.37
N PRO A 201 -0.08 16.69 -1.87
CA PRO A 201 0.54 17.70 -1.01
C PRO A 201 -0.44 18.48 -0.15
N ILE A 202 -1.72 18.53 -0.54
CA ILE A 202 -2.76 19.27 0.20
C ILE A 202 -3.27 18.42 1.38
N PHE A 203 -3.26 17.10 1.25
CA PHE A 203 -3.72 16.18 2.30
C PHE A 203 -2.60 15.74 3.27
N GLY A 204 -1.33 15.99 2.96
CA GLY A 204 -0.17 15.72 3.82
C GLY A 204 0.21 16.90 4.66
#